data_33a86cbaa5e692c6571b6db970d8c4dc
#
_entry.id   33a86cbaa5e692c6571b6db970d8c4dc
#
_cell.length_a   1.000
_cell.length_b   1.000
_cell.length_c   1.000
_cell.angle_alpha   90.00
_cell.angle_beta   90.00
_cell.angle_gamma   90.00
#
_symmetry.space_group_name_H-M   'P 1'
#
loop_
_entity.id
_entity.type
_entity.pdbx_description
1 polymer ?
#
loop_
_entity_poly.entity_id
_entity_poly.type
_entity_poly.pdbx_seq_one_letter_code
_entity_poly.pdbx_strand_id
1 'polypeptide(L)'
;MEVVMDFSMLSVVFKIVLVIFIFVIILYALMIMSRDVKRSRNGKNLGWKLKLEYSGDNIGLVEGELVPIGNKLSIGRNRNNQMVLSSRAVSNFHAKIYFEDGRYMVEDMDSTNGTYINGIRVNKKSLQPGDEIRISETVFTVSDDD
;
A
#
# COMPACT_ATOMS: atom_id res chain seq x y z
N MET A 1 -28.74 -41.00 42.18
CA MET A 1 -27.30 -40.70 42.40
C MET A 1 -27.12 -39.23 41.97
N GLU A 2 -27.32 -38.32 42.94
CA GLU A 2 -27.12 -36.89 42.70
C GLU A 2 -25.63 -36.63 42.59
N VAL A 3 -25.21 -36.14 41.44
CA VAL A 3 -23.86 -35.62 41.24
C VAL A 3 -23.83 -34.26 41.95
N VAL A 4 -23.42 -34.23 43.20
CA VAL A 4 -23.06 -33.00 43.91
C VAL A 4 -21.80 -32.51 43.25
N MET A 5 -21.94 -31.62 42.26
CA MET A 5 -20.81 -30.93 41.67
C MET A 5 -20.21 -30.04 42.80
N ASP A 6 -19.07 -30.47 43.28
CA ASP A 6 -18.33 -29.77 44.32
C ASP A 6 -18.03 -28.33 43.86
N PHE A 7 -18.55 -27.33 44.54
CA PHE A 7 -18.31 -25.91 44.24
C PHE A 7 -16.83 -25.57 44.11
N SER A 8 -15.96 -26.36 44.75
CA SER A 8 -14.51 -26.25 44.61
C SER A 8 -14.03 -26.64 43.19
N MET A 9 -14.55 -27.72 42.62
CA MET A 9 -14.21 -28.15 41.26
C MET A 9 -14.70 -27.14 40.19
N LEU A 10 -15.93 -26.62 40.35
CA LEU A 10 -16.47 -25.60 39.48
C LEU A 10 -15.62 -24.32 39.49
N SER A 11 -15.16 -23.92 40.68
CA SER A 11 -14.25 -22.77 40.82
C SER A 11 -12.90 -22.98 40.14
N VAL A 12 -12.33 -24.19 40.21
CA VAL A 12 -11.07 -24.52 39.52
C VAL A 12 -11.23 -24.53 38.03
N VAL A 13 -12.31 -25.14 37.50
CA VAL A 13 -12.60 -25.16 36.04
C VAL A 13 -12.79 -23.73 35.51
N PHE A 14 -13.54 -22.90 36.24
CA PHE A 14 -13.73 -21.49 35.86
C PHE A 14 -12.41 -20.71 35.78
N LYS A 15 -11.51 -20.90 36.76
CA LYS A 15 -10.19 -20.26 36.77
C LYS A 15 -9.35 -20.70 35.57
N ILE A 16 -9.37 -21.98 35.21
CA ILE A 16 -8.64 -22.53 34.06
C ILE A 16 -9.17 -21.91 32.76
N VAL A 17 -10.50 -21.89 32.59
CA VAL A 17 -11.14 -21.29 31.40
C VAL A 17 -10.79 -19.80 31.29
N LEU A 18 -10.82 -19.07 32.40
CA LEU A 18 -10.46 -17.66 32.43
C LEU A 18 -8.99 -17.42 32.00
N VAL A 19 -8.06 -18.24 32.50
CA VAL A 19 -6.64 -18.16 32.15
C VAL A 19 -6.43 -18.45 30.66
N ILE A 20 -7.09 -19.48 30.13
CA ILE A 20 -7.03 -19.80 28.68
C ILE A 20 -7.58 -18.63 27.86
N PHE A 21 -8.70 -18.05 28.28
CA PHE A 21 -9.31 -16.93 27.56
C PHE A 21 -8.39 -15.70 27.51
N ILE A 22 -7.76 -15.37 28.65
CA ILE A 22 -6.78 -14.27 28.72
C ILE A 22 -5.58 -14.58 27.81
N PHE A 23 -5.09 -15.82 27.81
CA PHE A 23 -3.96 -16.23 26.99
C PHE A 23 -4.28 -16.11 25.48
N VAL A 24 -5.49 -16.50 25.07
CA VAL A 24 -5.95 -16.34 23.68
C VAL A 24 -6.02 -14.85 23.28
N ILE A 25 -6.51 -13.98 24.16
CA ILE A 25 -6.54 -12.53 23.91
C ILE A 25 -5.13 -11.98 23.74
N ILE A 26 -4.20 -12.39 24.62
CA ILE A 26 -2.79 -11.94 24.53
C ILE A 26 -2.16 -12.41 23.20
N LEU A 27 -2.36 -13.67 22.82
CA LEU A 27 -1.85 -14.19 21.54
C LEU A 27 -2.46 -13.44 20.35
N TYR A 28 -3.74 -13.13 20.41
CA TYR A 28 -4.41 -12.37 19.36
C TYR A 28 -3.87 -10.93 19.26
N ALA A 29 -3.67 -10.29 20.40
CA ALA A 29 -3.06 -8.96 20.46
C ALA A 29 -1.61 -8.96 19.93
N LEU A 30 -0.80 -9.97 20.31
CA LEU A 30 0.56 -10.15 19.80
C LEU A 30 0.57 -10.42 18.28
N MET A 31 -0.41 -11.16 17.76
CA MET A 31 -0.54 -11.42 16.33
C MET A 31 -0.85 -10.13 15.56
N ILE A 32 -1.77 -9.30 16.05
CA ILE A 32 -2.07 -7.99 15.46
C ILE A 32 -0.83 -7.10 15.50
N MET A 33 -0.18 -7.00 16.65
CA MET A 33 1.00 -6.17 16.85
C MET A 33 2.19 -6.62 15.97
N SER A 34 2.37 -7.92 15.76
CA SER A 34 3.41 -8.43 14.87
C SER A 34 3.12 -8.18 13.37
N ARG A 35 1.85 -8.05 12.98
CA ARG A 35 1.47 -7.62 11.63
C ARG A 35 1.82 -6.15 11.39
N ASP A 36 1.56 -5.29 12.35
CA ASP A 36 1.87 -3.86 12.26
C ASP A 36 3.39 -3.61 12.31
N VAL A 37 4.13 -4.37 13.13
CA VAL A 37 5.60 -4.30 13.18
C VAL A 37 6.24 -4.82 11.91
N LYS A 38 5.72 -5.88 11.27
CA LYS A 38 6.19 -6.32 9.95
C LYS A 38 5.95 -5.27 8.88
N ARG A 39 4.82 -4.57 8.94
CA ARG A 39 4.48 -3.48 8.02
C ARG A 39 5.36 -2.24 8.21
N SER A 40 5.81 -1.98 9.45
CA SER A 40 6.72 -0.88 9.79
C SER A 40 8.21 -1.25 9.63
N ARG A 41 8.56 -2.53 9.68
CA ARG A 41 9.95 -3.02 9.54
C ARG A 41 10.42 -3.15 8.09
N ASN A 42 9.50 -3.15 7.13
CA ASN A 42 9.83 -3.19 5.72
C ASN A 42 10.01 -1.78 5.17
N GLY A 43 11.08 -1.15 5.58
CA GLY A 43 11.60 -0.19 4.66
C GLY A 43 11.69 1.23 5.16
N LYS A 44 12.88 1.65 5.47
CA LYS A 44 13.32 2.92 4.91
C LYS A 44 12.93 2.87 3.43
N ASN A 45 11.84 3.58 3.07
CA ASN A 45 11.55 3.86 1.69
C ASN A 45 12.85 4.43 1.09
N LEU A 46 13.18 4.02 -0.12
CA LEU A 46 14.43 4.40 -0.78
C LEU A 46 14.50 5.90 -1.12
N GLY A 47 13.51 6.70 -0.70
CA GLY A 47 13.46 8.13 -0.99
C GLY A 47 13.11 8.47 -2.44
N TRP A 48 12.74 7.49 -3.26
CA TRP A 48 12.50 7.70 -4.68
C TRP A 48 11.37 8.68 -4.96
N LYS A 49 11.52 9.38 -6.07
CA LYS A 49 10.59 10.41 -6.55
C LYS A 49 10.13 10.07 -7.98
N LEU A 50 8.98 10.57 -8.34
CA LEU A 50 8.54 10.63 -9.73
C LEU A 50 8.87 12.02 -10.27
N LYS A 51 9.67 12.09 -11.32
CA LYS A 51 9.87 13.31 -12.08
C LYS A 51 8.80 13.37 -13.17
N LEU A 52 8.04 14.45 -13.22
CA LEU A 52 7.08 14.68 -14.28
C LEU A 52 7.82 15.12 -15.54
N GLU A 53 7.82 14.30 -16.57
CA GLU A 53 8.45 14.62 -17.85
C GLU A 53 7.48 15.28 -18.84
N TYR A 54 6.21 14.84 -18.84
CA TYR A 54 5.16 15.39 -19.68
C TYR A 54 3.82 15.36 -18.96
N SER A 55 3.14 16.50 -18.91
CA SER A 55 1.89 16.66 -18.16
C SER A 55 0.66 16.22 -18.94
N GLY A 56 0.72 16.15 -20.27
CA GLY A 56 -0.45 15.91 -21.12
C GLY A 56 -1.50 17.01 -20.93
N ASP A 57 -2.78 16.62 -20.96
CA ASP A 57 -3.94 17.51 -20.73
C ASP A 57 -4.19 17.86 -19.25
N ASN A 58 -3.25 17.57 -18.34
CA ASN A 58 -3.46 17.81 -16.92
C ASN A 58 -3.16 19.26 -16.54
N ILE A 59 -4.13 19.90 -15.91
CA ILE A 59 -4.04 21.29 -15.46
C ILE A 59 -3.36 21.30 -14.09
N GLY A 60 -2.38 22.21 -13.92
CA GLY A 60 -1.73 22.46 -12.62
C GLY A 60 -0.54 21.56 -12.31
N LEU A 61 -0.12 20.71 -13.24
CA LEU A 61 1.13 19.95 -13.13
C LEU A 61 2.25 20.72 -13.82
N VAL A 62 3.43 20.75 -13.19
CA VAL A 62 4.62 21.43 -13.71
C VAL A 62 5.64 20.39 -14.17
N GLU A 63 6.01 20.42 -15.43
CA GLU A 63 7.05 19.53 -15.97
C GLU A 63 8.38 19.77 -15.27
N GLY A 64 9.09 18.69 -14.94
CA GLY A 64 10.28 18.71 -14.11
C GLY A 64 10.00 18.64 -12.60
N GLU A 65 8.74 18.72 -12.16
CA GLU A 65 8.38 18.58 -10.74
C GLU A 65 8.71 17.17 -10.23
N LEU A 66 9.27 17.12 -9.01
CA LEU A 66 9.62 15.88 -8.32
C LEU A 66 8.59 15.58 -7.25
N VAL A 67 7.85 14.50 -7.44
CA VAL A 67 6.82 14.03 -6.50
C VAL A 67 7.35 12.85 -5.69
N PRO A 68 7.49 12.97 -4.36
CA PRO A 68 7.98 11.88 -3.54
C PRO A 68 6.96 10.73 -3.52
N ILE A 69 7.44 9.49 -3.70
CA ILE A 69 6.58 8.31 -3.66
C ILE A 69 6.21 7.95 -2.21
N GLY A 70 7.14 8.12 -1.27
CA GLY A 70 6.95 7.72 0.12
C GLY A 70 6.72 6.22 0.27
N ASN A 71 5.87 5.82 1.21
CA ASN A 71 5.50 4.41 1.39
C ASN A 71 4.43 3.96 0.38
N LYS A 72 3.61 4.89 -0.07
CA LYS A 72 2.55 4.67 -1.05
C LYS A 72 2.20 5.98 -1.73
N LEU A 73 1.94 5.92 -3.02
CA LEU A 73 1.43 7.01 -3.84
C LEU A 73 0.26 6.49 -4.67
N SER A 74 -0.95 7.02 -4.46
CA SER A 74 -2.11 6.72 -5.29
C SER A 74 -2.26 7.78 -6.37
N ILE A 75 -2.56 7.34 -7.60
CA ILE A 75 -2.64 8.18 -8.80
C ILE A 75 -4.00 7.95 -9.47
N GLY A 76 -4.67 9.02 -9.84
CA GLY A 76 -5.95 8.94 -10.55
C GLY A 76 -6.67 10.26 -10.61
N ARG A 77 -7.84 10.27 -11.28
CA ARG A 77 -8.62 11.49 -11.50
C ARG A 77 -9.40 11.96 -10.27
N ASN A 78 -9.73 11.07 -9.37
CA ASN A 78 -10.45 11.42 -8.14
C ASN A 78 -9.53 12.22 -7.20
N ARG A 79 -10.09 13.28 -6.60
CA ARG A 79 -9.37 14.18 -5.67
C ARG A 79 -8.90 13.50 -4.37
N ASN A 80 -9.39 12.29 -4.09
CA ASN A 80 -8.92 11.49 -2.95
C ASN A 80 -7.57 10.79 -3.22
N ASN A 81 -7.04 10.85 -4.44
CA ASN A 81 -5.69 10.38 -4.73
C ASN A 81 -4.65 11.37 -4.21
N GLN A 82 -3.48 10.85 -3.88
CA GLN A 82 -2.34 11.70 -3.49
C GLN A 82 -1.79 12.47 -4.69
N MET A 83 -1.82 11.86 -5.89
CA MET A 83 -1.52 12.50 -7.16
C MET A 83 -2.78 12.52 -8.03
N VAL A 84 -3.29 13.72 -8.30
CA VAL A 84 -4.50 13.92 -9.08
C VAL A 84 -4.14 14.26 -10.52
N LEU A 85 -4.58 13.41 -11.47
CA LEU A 85 -4.47 13.62 -12.90
C LEU A 85 -5.86 13.99 -13.43
N SER A 86 -6.05 15.24 -13.85
CA SER A 86 -7.36 15.79 -14.23
C SER A 86 -7.88 15.32 -15.60
N SER A 87 -7.04 14.70 -16.42
CA SER A 87 -7.40 14.18 -17.74
C SER A 87 -8.57 13.19 -17.67
N ARG A 88 -9.53 13.32 -18.60
CA ARG A 88 -10.68 12.42 -18.72
C ARG A 88 -10.28 10.98 -19.10
N ALA A 89 -9.13 10.80 -19.70
CA ALA A 89 -8.58 9.49 -20.06
C ALA A 89 -7.97 8.73 -18.86
N VAL A 90 -7.91 9.36 -17.69
CA VAL A 90 -7.43 8.75 -16.44
C VAL A 90 -8.62 8.26 -15.61
N SER A 91 -8.56 7.02 -15.13
CA SER A 91 -9.58 6.44 -14.24
C SER A 91 -9.58 7.13 -12.86
N ASN A 92 -10.71 7.07 -12.14
CA ASN A 92 -10.84 7.69 -10.82
C ASN A 92 -9.75 7.22 -9.85
N PHE A 93 -9.48 5.93 -9.81
CA PHE A 93 -8.34 5.30 -9.17
C PHE A 93 -7.62 4.52 -10.27
N HIS A 94 -6.49 5.03 -10.75
CA HIS A 94 -5.85 4.50 -11.95
C HIS A 94 -4.72 3.54 -11.62
N ALA A 95 -3.79 3.99 -10.79
CA ALA A 95 -2.64 3.21 -10.37
C ALA A 95 -2.23 3.56 -8.94
N LYS A 96 -1.46 2.69 -8.33
CA LYS A 96 -0.77 2.95 -7.08
C LYS A 96 0.68 2.50 -7.18
N ILE A 97 1.56 3.27 -6.53
CA ILE A 97 2.94 2.88 -6.32
C ILE A 97 3.12 2.69 -4.82
N TYR A 98 3.78 1.62 -4.40
CA TYR A 98 3.99 1.33 -2.99
C TYR A 98 5.28 0.56 -2.78
N PHE A 99 5.82 0.69 -1.56
CA PHE A 99 7.04 0.00 -1.16
C PHE A 99 6.69 -1.32 -0.48
N GLU A 100 7.19 -2.42 -1.05
CA GLU A 100 6.95 -3.79 -0.57
C GLU A 100 8.22 -4.62 -0.74
N ASP A 101 8.63 -5.34 0.30
CA ASP A 101 9.79 -6.25 0.29
C ASP A 101 11.08 -5.63 -0.24
N GLY A 102 11.36 -4.37 0.15
CA GLY A 102 12.60 -3.69 -0.20
C GLY A 102 12.63 -3.07 -1.59
N ARG A 103 11.50 -3.02 -2.30
CA ARG A 103 11.38 -2.45 -3.65
C ARG A 103 10.09 -1.67 -3.85
N TYR A 104 10.08 -0.74 -4.76
CA TYR A 104 8.85 -0.10 -5.20
C TYR A 104 8.13 -0.96 -6.25
N MET A 105 6.83 -1.07 -6.06
CA MET A 105 5.91 -1.76 -6.96
C MET A 105 4.93 -0.75 -7.53
N VAL A 106 4.65 -0.83 -8.83
CA VAL A 106 3.50 -0.17 -9.47
C VAL A 106 2.42 -1.21 -9.71
N GLU A 107 1.16 -0.84 -9.47
CA GLU A 107 0.00 -1.70 -9.70
C GLU A 107 -1.13 -0.89 -10.33
N ASP A 108 -1.61 -1.36 -11.47
CA ASP A 108 -2.79 -0.82 -12.15
C ASP A 108 -4.05 -1.20 -11.37
N MET A 109 -4.96 -0.26 -11.20
CA MET A 109 -6.19 -0.44 -10.43
C MET A 109 -7.40 -0.73 -11.34
N ASP A 110 -7.24 -1.68 -12.27
CA ASP A 110 -8.21 -2.00 -13.31
C ASP A 110 -8.61 -0.77 -14.14
N SER A 111 -7.60 0.02 -14.51
CA SER A 111 -7.82 1.25 -15.26
C SER A 111 -8.31 0.99 -16.68
N THR A 112 -9.11 1.90 -17.22
CA THR A 112 -9.68 1.77 -18.57
C THR A 112 -8.58 1.76 -19.63
N ASN A 113 -7.61 2.68 -19.55
CA ASN A 113 -6.59 2.85 -20.57
C ASN A 113 -5.26 2.17 -20.25
N GLY A 114 -5.10 1.64 -19.02
CA GLY A 114 -3.92 0.92 -18.58
C GLY A 114 -2.78 1.81 -18.12
N THR A 115 -1.90 1.21 -17.35
CA THR A 115 -0.62 1.76 -16.88
C THR A 115 0.50 1.11 -17.68
N TYR A 116 1.47 1.91 -18.13
CA TYR A 116 2.57 1.43 -18.98
C TYR A 116 3.90 1.74 -18.30
N ILE A 117 4.81 0.76 -18.35
CA ILE A 117 6.20 0.92 -17.90
C ILE A 117 7.12 0.64 -19.08
N ASN A 118 7.92 1.64 -19.46
CA ASN A 118 8.81 1.57 -20.62
C ASN A 118 8.05 1.13 -21.90
N GLY A 119 6.85 1.66 -22.11
CA GLY A 119 5.98 1.36 -23.25
C GLY A 119 5.20 0.04 -23.16
N ILE A 120 5.41 -0.79 -22.13
CA ILE A 120 4.73 -2.07 -21.94
C ILE A 120 3.60 -1.91 -20.93
N ARG A 121 2.37 -2.34 -21.30
CA ARG A 121 1.23 -2.36 -20.37
C ARG A 121 1.46 -3.36 -19.25
N VAL A 122 1.22 -2.94 -18.02
CA VAL A 122 1.44 -3.78 -16.83
C VAL A 122 0.23 -3.76 -15.91
N ASN A 123 -0.02 -4.88 -15.22
CA ASN A 123 -0.96 -4.93 -14.11
C ASN A 123 -0.24 -4.72 -12.79
N LYS A 124 0.94 -5.34 -12.63
CA LYS A 124 1.82 -5.16 -11.47
C LYS A 124 3.27 -5.38 -11.90
N LYS A 125 4.18 -4.47 -11.51
CA LYS A 125 5.61 -4.57 -11.85
C LYS A 125 6.46 -3.91 -10.76
N SER A 126 7.66 -4.44 -10.51
CA SER A 126 8.68 -3.75 -9.72
C SER A 126 9.31 -2.63 -10.55
N LEU A 127 9.48 -1.47 -9.90
CA LEU A 127 10.12 -0.31 -10.50
C LEU A 127 11.63 -0.33 -10.27
N GLN A 128 12.34 0.33 -11.18
CA GLN A 128 13.76 0.62 -11.08
C GLN A 128 13.98 2.12 -11.36
N PRO A 129 15.04 2.73 -10.82
CA PRO A 129 15.43 4.08 -11.23
C PRO A 129 15.61 4.17 -12.73
N GLY A 130 15.09 5.25 -13.32
CA GLY A 130 15.08 5.45 -14.76
C GLY A 130 13.88 4.82 -15.50
N ASP A 131 13.04 4.03 -14.83
CA ASP A 131 11.82 3.52 -15.48
C ASP A 131 10.87 4.67 -15.83
N GLU A 132 10.35 4.65 -17.08
CA GLU A 132 9.29 5.52 -17.55
C GLU A 132 7.93 4.93 -17.15
N ILE A 133 7.12 5.71 -16.46
CA ILE A 133 5.72 5.38 -16.13
C ILE A 133 4.82 6.26 -16.95
N ARG A 134 3.97 5.67 -17.80
CA ARG A 134 2.98 6.39 -18.59
C ARG A 134 1.55 6.03 -18.17
N ILE A 135 0.79 7.06 -17.84
CA ILE A 135 -0.63 7.00 -17.50
C ILE A 135 -1.37 7.94 -18.45
N SER A 136 -2.10 7.37 -19.40
CA SER A 136 -2.67 8.14 -20.52
C SER A 136 -1.57 8.90 -21.28
N GLU A 137 -1.63 10.22 -21.32
CA GLU A 137 -0.61 11.08 -21.94
C GLU A 137 0.45 11.56 -20.95
N THR A 138 0.23 11.37 -19.66
CA THR A 138 1.19 11.82 -18.62
C THR A 138 2.35 10.84 -18.52
N VAL A 139 3.55 11.39 -18.52
CA VAL A 139 4.80 10.61 -18.46
C VAL A 139 5.61 11.03 -17.24
N PHE A 140 6.03 10.05 -16.47
CA PHE A 140 6.92 10.21 -15.32
C PHE A 140 8.16 9.36 -15.50
N THR A 141 9.27 9.81 -14.94
CA THR A 141 10.49 9.00 -14.75
C THR A 141 10.72 8.73 -13.28
N VAL A 142 11.05 7.50 -12.93
CA VAL A 142 11.45 7.13 -11.57
C VAL A 142 12.85 7.66 -11.31
N SER A 143 13.00 8.49 -10.28
CA SER A 143 14.29 9.02 -9.84
C SER A 143 14.59 8.52 -8.43
N ASP A 144 15.82 8.09 -8.22
CA ASP A 144 16.41 7.87 -6.90
C ASP A 144 17.06 9.17 -6.41
N ASP A 145 17.00 9.40 -5.10
CA ASP A 145 17.74 10.48 -4.50
C ASP A 145 19.25 10.11 -4.49
N ASP A 146 19.99 10.64 -5.43
CA ASP A 146 21.44 10.88 -5.27
C ASP A 146 21.67 12.34 -4.91
#